data_9d929bb39f186cba85c175f7301077ad
#
_entry.id   9d929bb39f186cba85c175f7301077ad
#
_cell.length_a   1.000
_cell.length_b   1.000
_cell.length_c   1.000
_cell.angle_alpha   90.00
_cell.angle_beta   90.00
_cell.angle_gamma   90.00
#
_symmetry.space_group_name_H-M   'P 1'
#
loop_
_entity.id
_entity.type
_entity.pdbx_description
1 polymer ?
#
loop_
_entity_poly.entity_id
_entity_poly.type
_entity_poly.pdbx_seq_one_letter_code
_entity_poly.pdbx_strand_id
1 'polypeptide(L)'
;MHLLYYHTNCADGFAALCIAHAALLARGIPATEIQHRPINYGWPGQIPDIRNQPGESIFVGDHIYYLDYTPPAADLVNLVNEVKSWNGTIKLTIIDHHEKMAPIHGWSKDEHNQWQKGPAPEGFESVFAFTESGASLTWKHFHPGEPMPDAITLIARRDLGHAFQDTEDPVERGLNNQALDLHAALFRLLPRLLDAWSPMIHGHPALTEILRSGHQLRSIDNFIIREAAYNAHFIDFTRLIVSTSLIVSMSGLESIPAVNGLGPELVSDACQELLRRYPQAPFAASW
;
A
#
# COMPACT_ATOMS: atom_id res chain seq x y z
N MET A 1 -11.54 -22.44 -3.74
CA MET A 1 -10.60 -21.77 -2.80
C MET A 1 -10.38 -20.34 -3.27
N HIS A 2 -10.11 -19.39 -2.34
CA HIS A 2 -9.77 -18.00 -2.64
C HIS A 2 -8.38 -17.69 -2.11
N LEU A 3 -7.49 -17.19 -2.97
CA LEU A 3 -6.12 -16.84 -2.63
C LEU A 3 -5.98 -15.31 -2.61
N LEU A 4 -5.68 -14.74 -1.45
CA LEU A 4 -5.53 -13.30 -1.26
C LEU A 4 -4.05 -12.97 -1.08
N TYR A 5 -3.40 -12.49 -2.13
CA TYR A 5 -2.06 -11.89 -2.05
C TYR A 5 -2.21 -10.41 -1.71
N TYR A 6 -1.53 -9.94 -0.67
CA TYR A 6 -1.66 -8.56 -0.22
C TYR A 6 -0.30 -7.91 0.02
N HIS A 7 -0.21 -6.64 -0.31
CA HIS A 7 0.99 -5.85 -0.06
C HIS A 7 1.25 -5.78 1.46
N THR A 8 2.36 -6.39 1.88
CA THR A 8 2.73 -6.42 3.30
C THR A 8 3.51 -5.17 3.70
N ASN A 9 3.69 -4.98 5.01
CA ASN A 9 4.35 -3.80 5.60
C ASN A 9 3.68 -2.46 5.25
N CYS A 10 2.46 -2.50 4.74
CA CYS A 10 1.62 -1.37 4.41
C CYS A 10 0.29 -1.47 5.15
N ALA A 11 -0.22 -0.35 5.69
CA ALA A 11 -1.54 -0.32 6.32
C ALA A 11 -2.64 -0.50 5.28
N ASP A 12 -2.45 0.06 4.09
CA ASP A 12 -3.38 -0.01 2.98
C ASP A 12 -3.56 -1.44 2.48
N GLY A 13 -2.46 -2.13 2.17
CA GLY A 13 -2.50 -3.53 1.73
C GLY A 13 -3.08 -4.48 2.77
N PHE A 14 -2.79 -4.27 4.08
CA PHE A 14 -3.39 -5.11 5.11
C PHE A 14 -4.88 -4.81 5.33
N ALA A 15 -5.31 -3.56 5.20
CA ALA A 15 -6.72 -3.19 5.23
C ALA A 15 -7.46 -3.81 4.01
N ALA A 16 -6.87 -3.78 2.83
CA ALA A 16 -7.42 -4.43 1.65
C ALA A 16 -7.63 -5.94 1.87
N LEU A 17 -6.66 -6.63 2.51
CA LEU A 17 -6.83 -8.02 2.93
C LEU A 17 -8.03 -8.20 3.87
N CYS A 18 -8.14 -7.37 4.93
CA CYS A 18 -9.23 -7.48 5.90
C CYS A 18 -10.60 -7.31 5.23
N ILE A 19 -10.72 -6.35 4.32
CA ILE A 19 -11.95 -6.08 3.56
C ILE A 19 -12.31 -7.29 2.70
N ALA A 20 -11.38 -7.76 1.88
CA ALA A 20 -11.63 -8.90 0.99
C ALA A 20 -11.99 -10.17 1.77
N HIS A 21 -11.25 -10.48 2.83
CA HIS A 21 -11.51 -11.63 3.69
C HIS A 21 -12.91 -11.58 4.31
N ALA A 22 -13.29 -10.46 4.94
CA ALA A 22 -14.60 -10.28 5.55
C ALA A 22 -15.73 -10.38 4.51
N ALA A 23 -15.55 -9.79 3.33
CA ALA A 23 -16.53 -9.83 2.25
C ALA A 23 -16.74 -11.24 1.71
N LEU A 24 -15.68 -12.05 1.59
CA LEU A 24 -15.78 -13.45 1.18
C LEU A 24 -16.52 -14.29 2.22
N LEU A 25 -16.21 -14.10 3.51
CA LEU A 25 -16.96 -14.74 4.60
C LEU A 25 -18.44 -14.38 4.57
N ALA A 26 -18.77 -13.09 4.37
CA ALA A 26 -20.16 -12.62 4.27
C ALA A 26 -20.90 -13.20 3.07
N ARG A 27 -20.19 -13.57 1.99
CA ARG A 27 -20.72 -14.28 0.83
C ARG A 27 -20.88 -15.81 1.05
N GLY A 28 -20.59 -16.29 2.27
CA GLY A 28 -20.73 -17.71 2.64
C GLY A 28 -19.53 -18.59 2.26
N ILE A 29 -18.41 -18.01 1.86
CA ILE A 29 -17.18 -18.77 1.62
C ILE A 29 -16.60 -19.21 2.99
N PRO A 30 -16.38 -20.50 3.23
CA PRO A 30 -15.80 -20.97 4.46
C PRO A 30 -14.38 -20.39 4.70
N ALA A 31 -14.04 -20.06 5.94
CA ALA A 31 -12.70 -19.54 6.26
C ALA A 31 -11.57 -20.51 5.84
N THR A 32 -11.84 -21.81 5.84
CA THR A 32 -10.90 -22.86 5.38
C THR A 32 -10.63 -22.82 3.88
N GLU A 33 -11.46 -22.11 3.12
CA GLU A 33 -11.33 -21.92 1.67
C GLU A 33 -10.75 -20.54 1.32
N ILE A 34 -10.39 -19.72 2.31
CA ILE A 34 -9.77 -18.40 2.11
C ILE A 34 -8.34 -18.47 2.65
N GLN A 35 -7.37 -18.37 1.77
CA GLN A 35 -5.96 -18.31 2.13
C GLN A 35 -5.40 -16.93 1.82
N HIS A 36 -4.47 -16.45 2.64
CA HIS A 36 -3.81 -15.17 2.43
C HIS A 36 -2.29 -15.30 2.52
N ARG A 37 -1.61 -14.51 1.69
CA ARG A 37 -0.15 -14.51 1.54
C ARG A 37 0.37 -13.07 1.51
N PRO A 38 1.30 -12.72 2.40
CA PRO A 38 1.99 -11.44 2.31
C PRO A 38 2.91 -11.42 1.08
N ILE A 39 2.96 -10.28 0.40
CA ILE A 39 3.83 -10.07 -0.76
C ILE A 39 4.40 -8.65 -0.72
N ASN A 40 5.62 -8.44 -1.26
CA ASN A 40 6.23 -7.11 -1.33
C ASN A 40 7.08 -6.97 -2.59
N TYR A 41 7.24 -5.74 -3.06
CA TYR A 41 8.13 -5.44 -4.17
C TYR A 41 9.59 -5.75 -3.82
N GLY A 42 10.31 -6.35 -4.75
CA GLY A 42 11.73 -6.69 -4.58
C GLY A 42 12.05 -7.96 -3.78
N TRP A 43 11.07 -8.67 -3.27
CA TRP A 43 11.33 -9.97 -2.64
C TRP A 43 11.51 -11.05 -3.72
N PRO A 44 12.61 -11.78 -3.77
CA PRO A 44 12.83 -12.82 -4.76
C PRO A 44 11.89 -14.01 -4.53
N GLY A 45 11.35 -14.56 -5.62
CA GLY A 45 10.55 -15.80 -5.58
C GLY A 45 9.14 -15.66 -5.01
N GLN A 46 8.57 -14.46 -4.96
CA GLN A 46 7.29 -14.19 -4.32
C GLN A 46 6.05 -14.30 -5.20
N ILE A 47 6.22 -14.48 -6.51
CA ILE A 47 5.10 -14.94 -7.30
C ILE A 47 5.06 -16.44 -7.10
N PRO A 48 4.01 -16.94 -6.47
CA PRO A 48 3.97 -18.36 -6.22
C PRO A 48 4.04 -19.07 -7.56
N ASP A 49 4.94 -19.98 -7.67
CA ASP A 49 4.72 -21.10 -8.57
C ASP A 49 3.45 -21.79 -8.06
N ILE A 50 2.32 -21.41 -8.67
CA ILE A 50 0.99 -21.91 -8.33
C ILE A 50 0.97 -23.45 -8.36
N ARG A 51 1.95 -24.07 -9.05
CA ARG A 51 2.10 -25.51 -9.22
C ARG A 51 2.80 -26.24 -8.08
N ASN A 52 3.64 -25.56 -7.30
CA ASN A 52 4.64 -26.22 -6.45
C ASN A 52 4.61 -25.85 -4.97
N GLN A 53 3.54 -25.23 -4.48
CA GLN A 53 3.41 -25.02 -3.04
C GLN A 53 2.99 -26.36 -2.39
N PRO A 54 3.80 -26.96 -1.51
CA PRO A 54 3.43 -28.19 -0.84
C PRO A 54 2.11 -28.01 -0.06
N GLY A 55 1.07 -28.75 -0.45
CA GLY A 55 -0.24 -28.72 0.18
C GLY A 55 -1.25 -27.75 -0.45
N GLU A 56 -0.91 -27.02 -1.50
CA GLU A 56 -1.83 -26.14 -2.21
C GLU A 56 -2.12 -26.73 -3.60
N SER A 57 -3.31 -27.25 -3.78
CA SER A 57 -3.84 -27.58 -5.09
C SER A 57 -4.74 -26.45 -5.54
N ILE A 58 -4.44 -25.78 -6.66
CA ILE A 58 -5.38 -24.86 -7.30
C ILE A 58 -6.37 -25.67 -8.09
N PHE A 59 -7.64 -25.51 -7.78
CA PHE A 59 -8.72 -26.27 -8.38
C PHE A 59 -9.61 -25.41 -9.27
N VAL A 60 -10.35 -26.08 -10.13
CA VAL A 60 -11.42 -25.47 -10.93
C VAL A 60 -12.37 -24.64 -10.06
N GLY A 61 -12.53 -23.36 -10.40
CA GLY A 61 -13.40 -22.44 -9.67
C GLY A 61 -12.70 -21.56 -8.64
N ASP A 62 -11.39 -21.67 -8.48
CA ASP A 62 -10.62 -20.82 -7.59
C ASP A 62 -10.51 -19.37 -8.08
N HIS A 63 -10.35 -18.43 -7.13
CA HIS A 63 -10.17 -17.03 -7.43
C HIS A 63 -8.91 -16.50 -6.74
N ILE A 64 -8.03 -15.90 -7.53
CA ILE A 64 -6.78 -15.29 -7.07
C ILE A 64 -6.98 -13.78 -7.07
N TYR A 65 -6.70 -13.14 -5.93
CA TYR A 65 -6.72 -11.69 -5.77
C TYR A 65 -5.31 -11.20 -5.43
N TYR A 66 -4.88 -10.15 -6.12
CA TYR A 66 -3.77 -9.31 -5.69
C TYR A 66 -4.33 -7.99 -5.17
N LEU A 67 -4.03 -7.66 -3.91
CA LEU A 67 -4.60 -6.56 -3.16
C LEU A 67 -3.52 -5.54 -2.83
N ASP A 68 -3.67 -4.31 -3.33
CA ASP A 68 -2.68 -3.24 -3.20
C ASP A 68 -1.31 -3.65 -3.79
N TYR A 69 -1.34 -4.46 -4.81
CA TYR A 69 -0.13 -5.00 -5.42
C TYR A 69 -0.39 -5.49 -6.84
N THR A 70 0.52 -5.17 -7.75
CA THR A 70 0.53 -5.73 -9.11
C THR A 70 1.83 -6.51 -9.31
N PRO A 71 1.77 -7.79 -9.71
CA PRO A 71 2.96 -8.54 -10.09
C PRO A 71 3.75 -7.86 -11.21
N PRO A 72 5.10 -7.96 -11.22
CA PRO A 72 5.90 -7.52 -12.35
C PRO A 72 5.42 -8.11 -13.67
N ALA A 73 5.52 -7.36 -14.77
CA ALA A 73 4.92 -7.73 -16.06
C ALA A 73 5.34 -9.14 -16.55
N ALA A 74 6.61 -9.51 -16.39
CA ALA A 74 7.09 -10.82 -16.82
C ALA A 74 6.42 -11.97 -16.04
N ASP A 75 6.24 -11.77 -14.73
CA ASP A 75 5.64 -12.75 -13.84
C ASP A 75 4.13 -12.85 -14.07
N LEU A 76 3.48 -11.70 -14.32
CA LEU A 76 2.06 -11.66 -14.62
C LEU A 76 1.73 -12.37 -15.95
N VAL A 77 2.58 -12.23 -16.98
CA VAL A 77 2.42 -12.97 -18.24
C VAL A 77 2.45 -14.48 -18.00
N ASN A 78 3.40 -14.94 -17.18
CA ASN A 78 3.49 -16.35 -16.82
C ASN A 78 2.25 -16.82 -16.05
N LEU A 79 1.82 -16.04 -15.05
CA LEU A 79 0.62 -16.31 -14.26
C LEU A 79 -0.65 -16.39 -15.13
N VAL A 80 -0.85 -15.40 -16.01
CA VAL A 80 -2.00 -15.38 -16.93
C VAL A 80 -2.01 -16.58 -17.88
N ASN A 81 -0.85 -16.96 -18.43
CA ASN A 81 -0.73 -18.13 -19.30
C ASN A 81 -1.03 -19.41 -18.51
N GLU A 82 -0.58 -19.50 -17.30
CA GLU A 82 -0.87 -20.62 -16.41
C GLU A 82 -2.36 -20.72 -16.09
N VAL A 83 -2.98 -19.60 -15.65
CA VAL A 83 -4.44 -19.52 -15.41
C VAL A 83 -5.23 -19.94 -16.67
N LYS A 84 -4.82 -19.49 -17.86
CA LYS A 84 -5.44 -19.89 -19.14
C LYS A 84 -5.30 -21.38 -19.42
N SER A 85 -4.17 -22.01 -19.07
CA SER A 85 -3.93 -23.45 -19.27
C SER A 85 -4.89 -24.33 -18.47
N TRP A 86 -5.50 -23.81 -17.42
CA TRP A 86 -6.49 -24.49 -16.58
C TRP A 86 -7.94 -24.32 -17.10
N ASN A 87 -8.10 -24.12 -18.39
CA ASN A 87 -9.38 -23.98 -19.09
C ASN A 87 -10.27 -22.83 -18.63
N GLY A 88 -9.67 -21.73 -18.16
CA GLY A 88 -10.38 -20.50 -17.79
C GLY A 88 -11.30 -20.62 -16.56
N THR A 89 -11.08 -21.64 -15.74
CA THR A 89 -11.88 -21.89 -14.53
C THR A 89 -11.37 -21.12 -13.32
N ILE A 90 -10.12 -20.65 -13.37
CA ILE A 90 -9.52 -19.79 -12.34
C ILE A 90 -9.74 -18.33 -12.74
N LYS A 91 -10.19 -17.52 -11.79
CA LYS A 91 -10.32 -16.08 -11.96
C LYS A 91 -9.12 -15.37 -11.33
N LEU A 92 -8.65 -14.31 -11.97
CA LEU A 92 -7.58 -13.46 -11.48
C LEU A 92 -8.07 -12.02 -11.43
N THR A 93 -8.02 -11.41 -10.25
CA THR A 93 -8.36 -10.00 -10.05
C THR A 93 -7.15 -9.28 -9.43
N ILE A 94 -6.77 -8.14 -10.00
CA ILE A 94 -5.68 -7.31 -9.51
C ILE A 94 -6.25 -5.94 -9.16
N ILE A 95 -6.12 -5.57 -7.88
CA ILE A 95 -6.58 -4.30 -7.31
C ILE A 95 -5.36 -3.51 -6.88
N ASP A 96 -5.07 -2.40 -7.56
CA ASP A 96 -3.86 -1.63 -7.29
C ASP A 96 -4.04 -0.15 -7.68
N HIS A 97 -3.14 0.70 -7.18
CA HIS A 97 -3.14 2.13 -7.46
C HIS A 97 -1.73 2.69 -7.74
N HIS A 98 -0.69 1.87 -7.60
CA HIS A 98 0.69 2.29 -7.77
C HIS A 98 0.97 2.77 -9.20
N GLU A 99 1.33 4.04 -9.37
CA GLU A 99 1.51 4.69 -10.67
C GLU A 99 2.43 3.92 -11.62
N LYS A 100 3.52 3.37 -11.13
CA LYS A 100 4.48 2.59 -11.95
C LYS A 100 3.89 1.32 -12.53
N MET A 101 2.77 0.83 -12.00
CA MET A 101 2.06 -0.36 -12.46
C MET A 101 0.94 -0.03 -13.45
N ALA A 102 0.61 1.24 -13.64
CA ALA A 102 -0.45 1.71 -14.53
C ALA A 102 -0.39 1.12 -15.96
N PRO A 103 0.79 0.93 -16.60
CA PRO A 103 0.86 0.31 -17.93
C PRO A 103 0.31 -1.12 -17.96
N ILE A 104 0.49 -1.89 -16.90
CA ILE A 104 -0.05 -3.25 -16.78
C ILE A 104 -1.57 -3.24 -16.73
N HIS A 105 -2.16 -2.18 -16.18
CA HIS A 105 -3.60 -1.95 -16.09
C HIS A 105 -4.21 -1.27 -17.32
N GLY A 106 -3.45 -1.17 -18.41
CA GLY A 106 -3.91 -0.60 -19.67
C GLY A 106 -3.84 0.93 -19.73
N TRP A 107 -3.05 1.58 -18.88
CA TRP A 107 -2.80 3.02 -18.96
C TRP A 107 -1.50 3.31 -19.70
N SER A 108 -1.47 4.39 -20.48
CA SER A 108 -0.28 4.89 -21.16
C SER A 108 -0.23 6.42 -21.06
N LYS A 109 0.97 6.98 -21.12
CA LYS A 109 1.14 8.44 -21.19
C LYS A 109 1.06 8.89 -22.63
N ASP A 110 0.33 9.98 -22.87
CA ASP A 110 0.26 10.65 -24.17
C ASP A 110 1.49 11.56 -24.40
N GLU A 111 1.50 12.29 -25.52
CA GLU A 111 2.56 13.24 -25.91
C GLU A 111 2.75 14.40 -24.93
N HIS A 112 1.74 14.67 -24.08
CA HIS A 112 1.77 15.70 -23.03
C HIS A 112 2.08 15.11 -21.65
N ASN A 113 2.53 13.83 -21.58
CA ASN A 113 2.81 13.11 -20.33
C ASN A 113 1.58 12.94 -19.43
N GLN A 114 0.35 12.97 -20.01
CA GLN A 114 -0.90 12.73 -19.30
C GLN A 114 -1.34 11.27 -19.42
N TRP A 115 -1.81 10.69 -18.33
CA TRP A 115 -2.29 9.32 -18.32
C TRP A 115 -3.60 9.19 -19.10
N GLN A 116 -3.62 8.26 -20.05
CA GLN A 116 -4.77 7.90 -20.86
C GLN A 116 -5.10 6.42 -20.65
N LYS A 117 -6.39 6.14 -20.43
CA LYS A 117 -6.84 4.76 -20.27
C LYS A 117 -7.04 4.12 -21.65
N GLY A 118 -6.31 3.06 -21.90
CA GLY A 118 -6.46 2.20 -23.06
C GLY A 118 -7.43 1.03 -22.84
N PRO A 119 -7.36 0.01 -23.68
CA PRO A 119 -8.19 -1.18 -23.53
C PRO A 119 -7.89 -1.91 -22.22
N ALA A 120 -8.90 -2.60 -21.70
CA ALA A 120 -8.71 -3.47 -20.52
C ALA A 120 -7.68 -4.57 -20.83
N PRO A 121 -6.80 -4.89 -19.87
CA PRO A 121 -5.85 -6.00 -20.05
C PRO A 121 -6.58 -7.34 -20.19
N GLU A 122 -5.98 -8.24 -20.97
CA GLU A 122 -6.52 -9.58 -21.14
C GLU A 122 -6.01 -10.54 -20.06
N GLY A 123 -6.88 -11.44 -19.63
CA GLY A 123 -6.54 -12.56 -18.76
C GLY A 123 -6.69 -12.29 -17.27
N PHE A 124 -7.02 -11.06 -16.86
CA PHE A 124 -7.37 -10.73 -15.49
C PHE A 124 -8.34 -9.54 -15.41
N GLU A 125 -9.09 -9.49 -14.32
CA GLU A 125 -9.88 -8.32 -13.97
C GLU A 125 -8.97 -7.24 -13.36
N SER A 126 -8.96 -6.07 -13.97
CA SER A 126 -8.15 -4.93 -13.53
C SER A 126 -9.02 -3.90 -12.80
N VAL A 127 -8.73 -3.67 -11.52
CA VAL A 127 -9.31 -2.60 -10.70
C VAL A 127 -8.20 -1.62 -10.35
N PHE A 128 -8.17 -0.47 -11.05
CA PHE A 128 -7.07 0.49 -10.92
C PHE A 128 -7.54 1.93 -11.01
N ALA A 129 -7.06 2.77 -10.10
CA ALA A 129 -7.24 4.23 -10.16
C ALA A 129 -6.11 4.95 -9.40
N PHE A 130 -5.64 6.09 -9.93
CA PHE A 130 -4.58 6.91 -9.33
C PHE A 130 -5.03 7.69 -8.09
N THR A 131 -6.33 7.93 -7.94
CA THR A 131 -6.92 8.78 -6.89
C THR A 131 -7.50 7.99 -5.73
N GLU A 132 -7.26 6.69 -5.71
CA GLU A 132 -7.79 5.76 -4.71
C GLU A 132 -6.64 4.95 -4.14
N SER A 133 -6.76 4.52 -2.90
CA SER A 133 -5.82 3.57 -2.29
C SER A 133 -6.23 2.11 -2.57
N GLY A 134 -5.34 1.16 -2.34
CA GLY A 134 -5.66 -0.27 -2.50
C GLY A 134 -6.83 -0.72 -1.62
N ALA A 135 -6.91 -0.23 -0.37
CA ALA A 135 -8.04 -0.52 0.51
C ALA A 135 -9.35 0.09 0.01
N SER A 136 -9.33 1.36 -0.46
CA SER A 136 -10.53 2.00 -0.97
C SER A 136 -11.04 1.35 -2.26
N LEU A 137 -10.15 0.96 -3.16
CA LEU A 137 -10.49 0.18 -4.36
C LEU A 137 -11.06 -1.19 -3.99
N THR A 138 -10.45 -1.87 -3.01
CA THR A 138 -10.94 -3.17 -2.52
C THR A 138 -12.34 -3.04 -1.91
N TRP A 139 -12.59 -1.99 -1.11
CA TRP A 139 -13.94 -1.73 -0.59
C TRP A 139 -14.96 -1.59 -1.71
N LYS A 140 -14.70 -0.72 -2.67
CA LYS A 140 -15.60 -0.48 -3.81
C LYS A 140 -15.86 -1.72 -4.66
N HIS A 141 -14.85 -2.59 -4.80
CA HIS A 141 -14.97 -3.85 -5.54
C HIS A 141 -15.87 -4.86 -4.81
N PHE A 142 -15.71 -5.01 -3.49
CA PHE A 142 -16.45 -6.00 -2.72
C PHE A 142 -17.80 -5.50 -2.22
N HIS A 143 -17.97 -4.19 -2.02
CA HIS A 143 -19.14 -3.48 -1.48
C HIS A 143 -19.63 -2.37 -2.43
N PRO A 144 -20.00 -2.70 -3.68
CA PRO A 144 -20.39 -1.69 -4.67
C PRO A 144 -21.63 -0.90 -4.20
N GLY A 145 -21.49 0.43 -4.14
CA GLY A 145 -22.56 1.33 -3.73
C GLY A 145 -22.76 1.48 -2.22
N GLU A 146 -22.02 0.75 -1.41
CA GLU A 146 -22.05 0.93 0.04
C GLU A 146 -21.14 2.10 0.48
N PRO A 147 -21.52 2.87 1.50
CA PRO A 147 -20.68 3.93 2.04
C PRO A 147 -19.37 3.35 2.58
N MET A 148 -18.26 4.03 2.28
CA MET A 148 -16.94 3.61 2.76
C MET A 148 -16.80 3.91 4.26
N PRO A 149 -16.37 2.96 5.08
CA PRO A 149 -16.09 3.19 6.50
C PRO A 149 -15.00 4.24 6.73
N ASP A 150 -15.15 5.03 7.80
CA ASP A 150 -14.22 6.09 8.15
C ASP A 150 -12.77 5.61 8.28
N ALA A 151 -12.56 4.42 8.85
CA ALA A 151 -11.22 3.85 8.98
C ALA A 151 -10.53 3.68 7.61
N ILE A 152 -11.25 3.19 6.60
CA ILE A 152 -10.70 3.01 5.24
C ILE A 152 -10.42 4.37 4.61
N THR A 153 -11.32 5.35 4.79
CA THR A 153 -11.11 6.73 4.32
C THR A 153 -9.86 7.34 4.92
N LEU A 154 -9.62 7.14 6.22
CA LEU A 154 -8.43 7.66 6.90
C LEU A 154 -7.15 6.95 6.45
N ILE A 155 -7.19 5.63 6.23
CA ILE A 155 -6.05 4.86 5.68
C ILE A 155 -5.71 5.38 4.28
N ALA A 156 -6.71 5.50 3.40
CA ALA A 156 -6.53 6.01 2.04
C ALA A 156 -5.96 7.44 2.05
N ARG A 157 -6.45 8.31 2.94
CA ARG A 157 -5.97 9.69 3.07
C ARG A 157 -4.49 9.75 3.42
N ARG A 158 -4.02 8.85 4.30
CA ARG A 158 -2.61 8.75 4.66
C ARG A 158 -1.78 8.19 3.49
N ASP A 159 -2.25 7.13 2.87
CA ASP A 159 -1.56 6.42 1.81
C ASP A 159 -1.35 7.29 0.56
N LEU A 160 -2.37 8.04 0.15
CA LEU A 160 -2.33 8.98 -0.96
C LEU A 160 -1.59 10.30 -0.65
N GLY A 161 -1.02 10.44 0.54
CA GLY A 161 -0.26 11.62 0.95
C GLY A 161 -1.11 12.83 1.33
N HIS A 162 -2.43 12.77 1.26
CA HIS A 162 -3.32 13.89 1.62
C HIS A 162 -3.16 14.32 3.07
N ALA A 163 -2.89 13.36 3.98
CA ALA A 163 -2.69 13.64 5.39
C ALA A 163 -1.49 14.57 5.71
N PHE A 164 -0.57 14.72 4.74
CA PHE A 164 0.60 15.60 4.87
C PHE A 164 0.41 16.98 4.22
N GLN A 165 -0.72 17.21 3.58
CA GLN A 165 -0.99 18.49 2.93
C GLN A 165 -1.42 19.53 3.95
N ASP A 166 -0.77 20.69 3.92
CA ASP A 166 -1.20 21.84 4.71
C ASP A 166 -2.55 22.35 4.16
N THR A 167 -3.48 22.61 5.08
CA THR A 167 -4.79 23.15 4.74
C THR A 167 -5.26 24.15 5.79
N GLU A 168 -5.90 25.22 5.36
CA GLU A 168 -6.55 26.20 6.24
C GLU A 168 -7.94 25.72 6.70
N ASP A 169 -8.55 24.79 5.96
CA ASP A 169 -9.84 24.21 6.31
C ASP A 169 -9.71 23.38 7.61
N PRO A 170 -10.42 23.74 8.69
CA PRO A 170 -10.32 23.03 9.95
C PRO A 170 -10.87 21.60 9.88
N VAL A 171 -11.84 21.31 9.01
CA VAL A 171 -12.40 19.97 8.81
C VAL A 171 -11.35 19.08 8.14
N GLU A 172 -10.77 19.54 7.03
CA GLU A 172 -9.71 18.84 6.33
C GLU A 172 -8.49 18.60 7.22
N ARG A 173 -8.09 19.62 8.00
CA ARG A 173 -7.01 19.48 8.99
C ARG A 173 -7.35 18.44 10.06
N GLY A 174 -8.60 18.39 10.50
CA GLY A 174 -9.10 17.39 11.44
C GLY A 174 -8.94 15.97 10.88
N LEU A 175 -9.37 15.75 9.64
CA LEU A 175 -9.25 14.47 8.95
C LEU A 175 -7.78 14.08 8.71
N ASN A 176 -6.92 15.02 8.33
CA ASN A 176 -5.48 14.79 8.19
C ASN A 176 -4.87 14.30 9.50
N ASN A 177 -5.20 14.97 10.61
CA ASN A 177 -4.73 14.58 11.93
C ASN A 177 -5.22 13.18 12.32
N GLN A 178 -6.49 12.87 12.11
CA GLN A 178 -7.04 11.54 12.40
C GLN A 178 -6.37 10.44 11.56
N ALA A 179 -6.08 10.70 10.29
CA ALA A 179 -5.37 9.75 9.44
C ALA A 179 -3.96 9.43 9.96
N LEU A 180 -3.23 10.45 10.41
CA LEU A 180 -1.91 10.28 11.03
C LEU A 180 -2.00 9.59 12.41
N ASP A 181 -3.01 9.92 13.23
CA ASP A 181 -3.26 9.27 14.52
C ASP A 181 -3.57 7.78 14.32
N LEU A 182 -4.43 7.46 13.35
CA LEU A 182 -4.75 6.07 13.00
C LEU A 182 -3.50 5.31 12.57
N HIS A 183 -2.68 5.89 11.70
CA HIS A 183 -1.44 5.26 11.23
C HIS A 183 -0.49 4.93 12.39
N ALA A 184 -0.25 5.88 13.30
CA ALA A 184 0.59 5.66 14.46
C ALA A 184 0.08 4.49 15.33
N ALA A 185 -1.23 4.40 15.52
CA ALA A 185 -1.85 3.29 16.26
C ALA A 185 -1.71 1.95 15.55
N LEU A 186 -1.97 1.91 14.23
CA LEU A 186 -1.92 0.68 13.43
C LEU A 186 -0.53 0.03 13.45
N PHE A 187 0.53 0.84 13.42
CA PHE A 187 1.90 0.32 13.43
C PHE A 187 2.42 -0.06 14.82
N ARG A 188 1.90 0.56 15.87
CA ARG A 188 2.45 0.44 17.23
C ARG A 188 1.59 -0.38 18.20
N LEU A 189 0.29 -0.40 18.02
CA LEU A 189 -0.65 -1.01 18.99
C LEU A 189 -1.34 -2.25 18.46
N LEU A 190 -1.62 -2.29 17.17
CA LEU A 190 -2.40 -3.41 16.62
C LEU A 190 -1.48 -4.43 15.97
N PRO A 191 -1.50 -5.68 16.42
CA PRO A 191 -0.88 -6.76 15.68
C PRO A 191 -1.57 -6.88 14.31
N ARG A 192 -0.80 -7.25 13.28
CA ARG A 192 -1.36 -7.50 11.94
C ARG A 192 -2.10 -8.84 11.91
N LEU A 193 -3.22 -8.87 12.60
CA LEU A 193 -4.13 -9.99 12.67
C LEU A 193 -5.51 -9.54 12.19
N LEU A 194 -6.16 -10.36 11.40
CA LEU A 194 -7.49 -10.07 10.84
C LEU A 194 -8.49 -9.73 11.96
N ASP A 195 -8.49 -10.51 13.04
CA ASP A 195 -9.39 -10.30 14.17
C ASP A 195 -9.16 -8.99 14.93
N ALA A 196 -7.94 -8.43 14.87
CA ALA A 196 -7.63 -7.14 15.48
C ALA A 196 -8.08 -5.95 14.64
N TRP A 197 -8.02 -6.07 13.30
CA TRP A 197 -8.34 -4.97 12.38
C TRP A 197 -9.80 -4.98 11.93
N SER A 198 -10.44 -6.14 11.84
CA SER A 198 -11.82 -6.26 11.36
C SER A 198 -12.81 -5.41 12.19
N PRO A 199 -12.78 -5.40 13.54
CA PRO A 199 -13.67 -4.53 14.34
C PRO A 199 -13.43 -3.04 14.07
N MET A 200 -12.18 -2.63 13.84
CA MET A 200 -11.84 -1.23 13.51
C MET A 200 -12.40 -0.83 12.14
N ILE A 201 -12.24 -1.69 11.15
CA ILE A 201 -12.70 -1.40 9.78
C ILE A 201 -14.23 -1.32 9.72
N HIS A 202 -14.93 -2.15 10.50
CA HIS A 202 -16.38 -2.25 10.45
C HIS A 202 -17.11 -1.59 11.65
N GLY A 203 -16.39 -1.08 12.67
CA GLY A 203 -16.99 -0.64 13.93
C GLY A 203 -16.52 0.68 14.50
N HIS A 204 -17.44 1.64 14.62
CA HIS A 204 -17.19 2.99 15.12
C HIS A 204 -16.56 3.05 16.54
N PRO A 205 -17.00 2.28 17.58
CA PRO A 205 -16.42 2.41 18.91
C PRO A 205 -14.93 2.05 18.96
N ALA A 206 -14.54 1.01 18.24
CA ALA A 206 -13.16 0.57 18.18
C ALA A 206 -12.27 1.63 17.49
N LEU A 207 -12.74 2.25 16.41
CA LEU A 207 -11.99 3.30 15.70
C LEU A 207 -11.73 4.52 16.62
N THR A 208 -12.72 4.97 17.37
CA THR A 208 -12.58 6.13 18.28
C THR A 208 -11.49 5.88 19.32
N GLU A 209 -11.45 4.71 19.94
CA GLU A 209 -10.44 4.36 20.94
C GLU A 209 -9.03 4.27 20.32
N ILE A 210 -8.94 3.70 19.12
CA ILE A 210 -7.69 3.57 18.38
C ILE A 210 -7.15 4.96 17.99
N LEU A 211 -7.99 5.86 17.52
CA LEU A 211 -7.61 7.23 17.19
C LEU A 211 -7.09 7.99 18.41
N ARG A 212 -7.75 7.83 19.57
CA ARG A 212 -7.30 8.45 20.82
C ARG A 212 -5.92 7.97 21.23
N SER A 213 -5.68 6.67 21.16
CA SER A 213 -4.39 6.07 21.49
C SER A 213 -3.32 6.47 20.47
N GLY A 214 -3.66 6.51 19.19
CA GLY A 214 -2.79 6.97 18.12
C GLY A 214 -2.36 8.42 18.28
N HIS A 215 -3.26 9.29 18.72
CA HIS A 215 -2.94 10.68 19.01
C HIS A 215 -1.86 10.82 20.09
N GLN A 216 -1.93 10.02 21.16
CA GLN A 216 -0.92 10.00 22.20
C GLN A 216 0.44 9.53 21.67
N LEU A 217 0.44 8.44 20.89
CA LEU A 217 1.66 7.90 20.28
C LEU A 217 2.30 8.92 19.31
N ARG A 218 1.51 9.53 18.44
CA ARG A 218 2.00 10.54 17.50
C ARG A 218 2.64 11.73 18.19
N SER A 219 2.18 12.11 19.37
CA SER A 219 2.82 13.17 20.13
C SER A 219 4.26 12.81 20.52
N ILE A 220 4.51 11.56 20.88
CA ILE A 220 5.85 11.02 21.15
C ILE A 220 6.66 10.92 19.85
N ASP A 221 6.07 10.39 18.79
CA ASP A 221 6.71 10.23 17.48
C ASP A 221 7.11 11.58 16.89
N ASN A 222 6.25 12.60 17.00
CA ASN A 222 6.56 13.96 16.56
C ASN A 222 7.75 14.56 17.32
N PHE A 223 7.89 14.26 18.61
CA PHE A 223 9.06 14.67 19.36
C PHE A 223 10.33 14.00 18.82
N ILE A 224 10.30 12.67 18.64
CA ILE A 224 11.43 11.89 18.11
C ILE A 224 11.81 12.37 16.70
N ILE A 225 10.82 12.57 15.81
CA ILE A 225 11.02 13.04 14.45
C ILE A 225 11.64 14.46 14.43
N ARG A 226 11.16 15.35 15.27
CA ARG A 226 11.72 16.72 15.36
C ARG A 226 13.16 16.73 15.85
N GLU A 227 13.48 15.92 16.85
CA GLU A 227 14.85 15.76 17.35
C GLU A 227 15.76 15.14 16.28
N ALA A 228 15.31 14.09 15.61
CA ALA A 228 16.04 13.49 14.51
C ALA A 228 16.29 14.47 13.35
N ALA A 229 15.26 15.23 12.97
CA ALA A 229 15.37 16.22 11.90
C ALA A 229 16.21 17.45 12.30
N TYR A 230 16.27 17.80 13.60
CA TYR A 230 17.17 18.85 14.11
C TYR A 230 18.63 18.43 13.96
N ASN A 231 18.91 17.14 14.14
CA ASN A 231 20.24 16.55 14.01
C ASN A 231 20.47 15.96 12.60
N ALA A 232 19.67 16.34 11.62
CA ALA A 232 19.79 15.83 10.25
C ALA A 232 21.14 16.20 9.64
N HIS A 233 21.71 15.26 8.93
CA HIS A 233 22.94 15.46 8.14
C HIS A 233 22.59 15.70 6.68
N PHE A 234 23.43 16.45 5.98
CA PHE A 234 23.32 16.59 4.54
C PHE A 234 24.24 15.57 3.89
N ILE A 235 23.69 14.76 3.00
CA ILE A 235 24.40 13.72 2.27
C ILE A 235 24.54 14.16 0.82
N ASP A 236 25.76 14.00 0.29
CA ASP A 236 26.06 14.19 -1.11
C ASP A 236 25.72 12.90 -1.89
N PHE A 237 24.63 12.94 -2.64
CA PHE A 237 24.18 11.86 -3.51
C PHE A 237 24.68 11.99 -4.96
N THR A 238 25.61 12.91 -5.24
CA THR A 238 26.16 13.06 -6.60
C THR A 238 26.84 11.78 -7.09
N ARG A 239 27.23 10.90 -6.17
CA ARG A 239 27.81 9.59 -6.46
C ARG A 239 27.00 8.53 -5.74
N LEU A 240 26.03 7.94 -6.44
CA LEU A 240 25.29 6.80 -5.96
C LEU A 240 25.97 5.50 -6.38
N ILE A 241 26.34 4.67 -5.42
CA ILE A 241 26.80 3.31 -5.71
C ILE A 241 25.56 2.45 -5.89
N VAL A 242 25.20 2.19 -7.14
CA VAL A 242 24.02 1.38 -7.49
C VAL A 242 24.31 -0.12 -7.37
N SER A 243 25.58 -0.49 -7.53
CA SER A 243 26.12 -1.84 -7.25
C SER A 243 27.61 -1.72 -6.97
N THR A 244 28.24 -2.81 -6.53
CA THR A 244 29.69 -2.85 -6.30
C THR A 244 30.56 -2.51 -7.54
N SER A 245 29.93 -2.39 -8.71
CA SER A 245 30.62 -2.14 -9.98
C SER A 245 30.10 -0.92 -10.76
N LEU A 246 29.02 -0.24 -10.31
CA LEU A 246 28.44 0.88 -11.04
C LEU A 246 28.30 2.11 -10.14
N ILE A 247 29.03 3.17 -10.48
CA ILE A 247 28.88 4.50 -9.88
C ILE A 247 28.13 5.37 -10.87
N VAL A 248 26.97 5.89 -10.47
CA VAL A 248 26.19 6.85 -11.25
C VAL A 248 26.36 8.22 -10.63
N SER A 249 26.83 9.19 -11.43
CA SER A 249 26.86 10.60 -11.02
C SER A 249 25.54 11.25 -11.40
N MET A 250 24.89 11.91 -10.44
CA MET A 250 23.62 12.60 -10.61
C MET A 250 23.82 14.08 -10.23
N SER A 251 23.65 14.98 -11.18
CA SER A 251 23.73 16.43 -10.92
C SER A 251 22.49 16.91 -10.15
N GLY A 252 22.67 17.86 -9.24
CA GLY A 252 21.57 18.45 -8.45
C GLY A 252 21.21 17.70 -7.16
N LEU A 253 22.05 16.72 -6.75
CA LEU A 253 21.83 15.93 -5.54
C LEU A 253 22.94 16.11 -4.49
N GLU A 254 23.58 17.27 -4.49
CA GLU A 254 24.76 17.56 -3.67
C GLU A 254 24.44 17.74 -2.18
N SER A 255 23.18 18.00 -1.84
CA SER A 255 22.78 18.30 -0.45
C SER A 255 21.38 17.79 -0.16
N ILE A 256 21.26 16.51 0.11
CA ILE A 256 19.98 15.89 0.46
C ILE A 256 19.87 15.78 1.99
N PRO A 257 18.83 16.33 2.61
CA PRO A 257 18.61 16.19 4.05
C PRO A 257 18.31 14.74 4.41
N ALA A 258 18.98 14.23 5.43
CA ALA A 258 18.86 12.83 5.80
C ALA A 258 18.94 12.62 7.31
N VAL A 259 18.28 11.58 7.80
CA VAL A 259 18.27 11.14 9.20
C VAL A 259 18.68 9.68 9.31
N ASN A 260 19.19 9.30 10.47
CA ASN A 260 19.62 7.94 10.79
C ASN A 260 18.97 7.45 12.09
N GLY A 261 18.85 6.14 12.23
CA GLY A 261 18.48 5.49 13.48
C GLY A 261 17.00 5.52 13.83
N LEU A 262 16.13 5.83 12.86
CA LEU A 262 14.68 5.75 13.05
C LEU A 262 14.16 4.34 12.74
N GLY A 263 13.13 3.92 13.50
CA GLY A 263 12.38 2.72 13.14
C GLY A 263 11.65 2.88 11.80
N PRO A 264 11.42 1.79 11.05
CA PRO A 264 10.79 1.84 9.72
C PRO A 264 9.45 2.59 9.71
N GLU A 265 8.73 2.54 10.82
CA GLU A 265 7.43 3.19 11.01
C GLU A 265 7.48 4.72 11.01
N LEU A 266 8.65 5.31 11.33
CA LEU A 266 8.84 6.76 11.42
C LEU A 266 9.57 7.35 10.20
N VAL A 267 10.12 6.52 9.34
CA VAL A 267 10.96 6.98 8.21
C VAL A 267 10.18 7.90 7.27
N SER A 268 8.97 7.54 6.90
CA SER A 268 8.15 8.33 5.99
C SER A 268 7.83 9.70 6.57
N ASP A 269 7.45 9.76 7.83
CA ASP A 269 7.06 11.00 8.51
C ASP A 269 8.30 11.88 8.78
N ALA A 270 9.45 11.28 9.07
CA ALA A 270 10.71 12.00 9.20
C ALA A 270 11.16 12.61 7.86
N CYS A 271 11.04 11.88 6.76
CA CYS A 271 11.33 12.43 5.43
C CYS A 271 10.39 13.58 5.06
N GLN A 272 9.12 13.51 5.39
CA GLN A 272 8.18 14.62 5.21
C GLN A 272 8.55 15.84 6.05
N GLU A 273 8.93 15.67 7.33
CA GLU A 273 9.41 16.78 8.16
C GLU A 273 10.69 17.40 7.61
N LEU A 274 11.62 16.59 7.09
CA LEU A 274 12.81 17.09 6.42
C LEU A 274 12.48 17.94 5.19
N LEU A 275 11.57 17.49 4.33
CA LEU A 275 11.14 18.25 3.15
C LEU A 275 10.41 19.55 3.55
N ARG A 276 9.65 19.53 4.64
CA ARG A 276 9.03 20.74 5.19
C ARG A 276 10.07 21.77 5.67
N ARG A 277 11.19 21.31 6.27
CA ARG A 277 12.29 22.19 6.70
C ARG A 277 13.17 22.65 5.55
N TYR A 278 13.33 21.82 4.55
CA TYR A 278 14.21 22.06 3.40
C TYR A 278 13.43 21.96 2.09
N PRO A 279 12.49 22.90 1.82
CA PRO A 279 11.55 22.80 0.71
C PRO A 279 12.20 22.83 -0.68
N GLN A 280 13.47 23.26 -0.75
CA GLN A 280 14.26 23.24 -2.00
C GLN A 280 14.89 21.86 -2.29
N ALA A 281 14.87 20.93 -1.33
CA ALA A 281 15.42 19.61 -1.55
C ALA A 281 14.47 18.78 -2.45
N PRO A 282 14.97 18.06 -3.45
CA PRO A 282 14.13 17.25 -4.33
C PRO A 282 13.56 16.02 -3.64
N PHE A 283 14.22 15.54 -2.58
CA PHE A 283 13.75 14.46 -1.70
C PHE A 283 14.51 14.49 -0.35
N ALA A 284 14.08 13.66 0.58
CA ALA A 284 14.77 13.40 1.84
C ALA A 284 15.10 11.91 1.95
N ALA A 285 16.09 11.56 2.78
CA ALA A 285 16.58 10.20 2.93
C ALA A 285 16.61 9.75 4.40
N SER A 286 16.55 8.44 4.60
CA SER A 286 16.84 7.77 5.88
C SER A 286 17.69 6.52 5.63
N TRP A 287 18.58 6.17 6.58
CA TRP A 287 19.42 4.95 6.51
C TRP A 287 19.51 4.24 7.86
#